data_f8491a1d835248b086c2329039e5a1f5
#
_entry.id   f8491a1d835248b086c2329039e5a1f5
#
_cell.length_a   1.000
_cell.length_b   1.000
_cell.length_c   1.000
_cell.angle_alpha   90.00
_cell.angle_beta   90.00
_cell.angle_gamma   90.00
#
_symmetry.space_group_name_H-M   'P 1'
#
loop_
_entity.id
_entity.type
_entity.pdbx_description
1 polymer ?
#
loop_
_entity_poly.entity_id
_entity_poly.type
_entity_poly.pdbx_seq_one_letter_code
_entity_poly.pdbx_strand_id
1 'polypeptide(L)'
;MTMNELIMKAQEKKCSDIHISEGMPVSFRIHGQLLDSGFSFPAAETREMILSMLSDEQREQLENGDDVDFAIETPDYCRQRVNVFRQMKKVAATIRLLNNTIPTLEQLQMPKVLQNLADQPRGLILVTGPTGSGKSTTLSAMIDYINKNRSEHIITIEDPVEYVYESGMSVIHQREIGVDTKSFAASLRSALREDPDVILVGAVSYTHLRAHET
;
A
#
# COMPACT_ATOMS: atom_id res chain seq x y z
N MET A 1 -16.42 -1.15 19.75
CA MET A 1 -15.37 -1.76 18.88
C MET A 1 -14.56 -0.64 18.26
N THR A 2 -13.24 -0.74 18.24
CA THR A 2 -12.38 0.23 17.56
C THR A 2 -12.21 -0.12 16.08
N MET A 3 -11.73 0.83 15.26
CA MET A 3 -11.43 0.56 13.84
C MET A 3 -10.35 -0.52 13.71
N ASN A 4 -9.31 -0.50 14.54
CA ASN A 4 -8.27 -1.52 14.53
C ASN A 4 -8.82 -2.93 14.83
N GLU A 5 -9.72 -3.06 15.79
CA GLU A 5 -10.38 -4.36 16.08
C GLU A 5 -11.22 -4.84 14.89
N LEU A 6 -11.91 -3.94 14.18
CA LEU A 6 -12.66 -4.27 12.98
C LEU A 6 -11.74 -4.75 11.86
N ILE A 7 -10.61 -4.08 11.64
CA ILE A 7 -9.61 -4.45 10.64
C ILE A 7 -9.03 -5.84 10.96
N MET A 8 -8.65 -6.10 12.20
CA MET A 8 -8.14 -7.42 12.63
C MET A 8 -9.17 -8.53 12.36
N LYS A 9 -10.45 -8.27 12.65
CA LYS A 9 -11.53 -9.22 12.34
C LYS A 9 -11.70 -9.48 10.84
N ALA A 10 -11.50 -8.47 10.02
CA ALA A 10 -11.54 -8.61 8.57
C ALA A 10 -10.34 -9.40 8.04
N GLN A 11 -9.14 -9.21 8.62
CA GLN A 11 -7.94 -9.97 8.30
C GLN A 11 -8.11 -11.46 8.64
N GLU A 12 -8.65 -11.80 9.83
CA GLU A 12 -8.98 -13.18 10.23
C GLU A 12 -9.86 -13.88 9.18
N LYS A 13 -10.80 -13.12 8.57
CA LYS A 13 -11.70 -13.61 7.52
C LYS A 13 -11.09 -13.56 6.11
N LYS A 14 -9.83 -13.19 5.96
CA LYS A 14 -9.13 -13.03 4.67
C LYS A 14 -9.85 -12.10 3.71
N CYS A 15 -10.39 -11.00 4.23
CA CYS A 15 -11.03 -9.97 3.43
C CYS A 15 -9.97 -9.20 2.62
N SER A 16 -10.34 -8.74 1.43
CA SER A 16 -9.52 -7.80 0.66
C SER A 16 -9.87 -6.34 0.95
N ASP A 17 -11.15 -6.06 1.20
CA ASP A 17 -11.61 -4.69 1.45
C ASP A 17 -12.72 -4.67 2.51
N ILE A 18 -12.76 -3.58 3.31
CA ILE A 18 -13.83 -3.24 4.25
C ILE A 18 -14.56 -2.02 3.68
N HIS A 19 -15.90 -2.09 3.64
CA HIS A 19 -16.75 -0.94 3.33
C HIS A 19 -17.56 -0.59 4.58
N ILE A 20 -17.36 0.64 5.08
CA ILE A 20 -18.03 1.15 6.27
C ILE A 20 -18.64 2.52 5.98
N SER A 21 -19.90 2.72 6.36
CA SER A 21 -20.65 3.96 6.09
C SER A 21 -21.62 4.26 7.24
N GLU A 22 -21.78 5.53 7.56
CA GLU A 22 -22.73 5.96 8.60
C GLU A 22 -24.13 5.43 8.35
N GLY A 23 -24.65 4.67 9.34
CA GLY A 23 -26.03 4.14 9.34
C GLY A 23 -26.25 2.98 8.37
N MET A 24 -25.18 2.31 7.94
CA MET A 24 -25.23 1.08 7.15
C MET A 24 -24.46 -0.03 7.85
N PRO A 25 -24.84 -1.31 7.66
CA PRO A 25 -24.02 -2.44 8.07
C PRO A 25 -22.66 -2.42 7.39
N VAL A 26 -21.63 -2.88 8.10
CA VAL A 26 -20.27 -3.02 7.53
C VAL A 26 -20.27 -4.20 6.56
N SER A 27 -19.67 -4.01 5.41
CA SER A 27 -19.51 -5.06 4.40
C SER A 27 -18.04 -5.40 4.19
N PHE A 28 -17.78 -6.69 4.02
CA PHE A 28 -16.45 -7.23 3.72
C PHE A 28 -16.41 -7.79 2.30
N ARG A 29 -15.32 -7.51 1.58
CA ARG A 29 -15.07 -8.17 0.31
C ARG A 29 -14.21 -9.41 0.53
N ILE A 30 -14.77 -10.58 0.24
CA ILE A 30 -14.12 -11.89 0.41
C ILE A 30 -14.19 -12.62 -0.93
N HIS A 31 -13.07 -13.05 -1.47
CA HIS A 31 -12.99 -13.71 -2.78
C HIS A 31 -13.72 -12.95 -3.90
N GLY A 32 -13.62 -11.62 -3.90
CA GLY A 32 -14.26 -10.74 -4.88
C GLY A 32 -15.75 -10.44 -4.62
N GLN A 33 -16.41 -11.15 -3.72
CA GLN A 33 -17.81 -10.93 -3.36
C GLN A 33 -17.94 -9.99 -2.17
N LEU A 34 -18.89 -9.06 -2.24
CA LEU A 34 -19.22 -8.16 -1.14
C LEU A 34 -20.28 -8.84 -0.26
N LEU A 35 -19.93 -9.11 0.98
CA LEU A 35 -20.74 -9.84 1.95
C LEU A 35 -21.03 -8.99 3.19
N ASP A 36 -22.16 -9.21 3.82
CA ASP A 36 -22.43 -8.65 5.16
C ASP A 36 -21.42 -9.22 6.15
N SER A 37 -20.74 -8.32 6.87
CA SER A 37 -19.73 -8.70 7.86
C SER A 37 -20.33 -9.27 9.15
N GLY A 38 -21.62 -9.01 9.41
CA GLY A 38 -22.31 -9.22 10.68
C GLY A 38 -22.06 -8.11 11.71
N PHE A 39 -21.33 -7.04 11.34
CA PHE A 39 -21.12 -5.87 12.20
C PHE A 39 -22.00 -4.70 11.76
N SER A 40 -22.69 -4.10 12.74
CA SER A 40 -23.48 -2.89 12.55
C SER A 40 -23.32 -2.00 13.77
N PHE A 41 -23.13 -0.71 13.52
CA PHE A 41 -22.92 0.28 14.59
C PHE A 41 -23.90 1.44 14.41
N PRO A 42 -24.24 2.15 15.51
CA PRO A 42 -24.96 3.41 15.42
C PRO A 42 -24.22 4.42 14.50
N ALA A 43 -24.97 5.26 13.79
CA ALA A 43 -24.38 6.21 12.83
C ALA A 43 -23.30 7.11 13.46
N ALA A 44 -23.52 7.59 14.70
CA ALA A 44 -22.56 8.40 15.42
C ALA A 44 -21.26 7.63 15.73
N GLU A 45 -21.37 6.37 16.19
CA GLU A 45 -20.22 5.52 16.48
C GLU A 45 -19.44 5.22 15.19
N THR A 46 -20.13 4.88 14.08
CA THR A 46 -19.49 4.68 12.78
C THR A 46 -18.72 5.91 12.34
N ARG A 47 -19.32 7.10 12.49
CA ARG A 47 -18.67 8.36 12.16
C ARG A 47 -17.39 8.57 12.98
N GLU A 48 -17.46 8.37 14.28
CA GLU A 48 -16.30 8.49 15.18
C GLU A 48 -15.20 7.51 14.83
N MET A 49 -15.56 6.25 14.52
CA MET A 49 -14.60 5.23 14.08
C MET A 49 -13.86 5.66 12.81
N ILE A 50 -14.58 6.19 11.82
CA ILE A 50 -13.96 6.66 10.56
C ILE A 50 -13.07 7.88 10.83
N LEU A 51 -13.59 8.89 11.54
CA LEU A 51 -12.83 10.12 11.81
C LEU A 51 -11.63 9.89 12.74
N SER A 52 -11.62 8.83 13.56
CA SER A 52 -10.47 8.49 14.40
C SER A 52 -9.22 8.07 13.62
N MET A 53 -9.37 7.71 12.34
CA MET A 53 -8.25 7.37 11.46
C MET A 53 -7.58 8.60 10.83
N LEU A 54 -8.24 9.76 10.85
CA LEU A 54 -7.80 10.97 10.16
C LEU A 54 -6.97 11.87 11.09
N SER A 55 -5.92 12.48 10.54
CA SER A 55 -5.25 13.63 11.15
C SER A 55 -6.15 14.87 11.11
N ASP A 56 -5.78 15.93 11.82
CA ASP A 56 -6.54 17.18 11.83
C ASP A 56 -6.56 17.82 10.42
N GLU A 57 -5.46 17.79 9.69
CA GLU A 57 -5.38 18.27 8.31
C GLU A 57 -6.28 17.47 7.36
N GLN A 58 -6.30 16.15 7.51
CA GLN A 58 -7.16 15.27 6.72
C GLN A 58 -8.65 15.47 7.02
N ARG A 59 -8.98 15.78 8.28
CA ARG A 59 -10.37 16.15 8.65
C ARG A 59 -10.79 17.43 7.98
N GLU A 60 -9.93 18.44 7.95
CA GLU A 60 -10.19 19.71 7.28
C GLU A 60 -10.40 19.50 5.77
N GLN A 61 -9.57 18.69 5.10
CA GLN A 61 -9.75 18.31 3.70
C GLN A 61 -11.12 17.67 3.46
N LEU A 62 -11.50 16.69 4.28
CA LEU A 62 -12.79 16.02 4.20
C LEU A 62 -13.97 16.98 4.42
N GLU A 63 -13.84 17.96 5.31
CA GLU A 63 -14.86 18.99 5.56
C GLU A 63 -14.99 19.96 4.39
N ASN A 64 -13.89 20.25 3.70
CA ASN A 64 -13.88 21.07 2.48
C ASN A 64 -14.46 20.35 1.26
N GLY A 65 -14.76 19.06 1.37
CA GLY A 65 -15.41 18.25 0.35
C GLY A 65 -14.48 17.40 -0.50
N ASP A 66 -13.21 17.33 -0.14
CA ASP A 66 -12.24 16.45 -0.78
C ASP A 66 -12.35 15.01 -0.26
N ASP A 67 -12.04 14.04 -1.10
CA ASP A 67 -11.80 12.66 -0.68
C ASP A 67 -10.38 12.57 -0.13
N VAL A 68 -10.20 11.76 0.93
CA VAL A 68 -8.91 11.63 1.63
C VAL A 68 -8.38 10.22 1.46
N ASP A 69 -7.27 10.10 0.75
CA ASP A 69 -6.52 8.84 0.58
C ASP A 69 -5.27 8.83 1.48
N PHE A 70 -5.08 7.78 2.27
CA PHE A 70 -3.91 7.63 3.14
C PHE A 70 -3.69 6.16 3.49
N ALA A 71 -2.55 5.87 4.11
CA ALA A 71 -2.28 4.57 4.68
C ALA A 71 -2.29 4.63 6.21
N ILE A 72 -2.76 3.56 6.84
CA ILE A 72 -2.64 3.33 8.29
C ILE A 72 -1.87 2.04 8.53
N GLU A 73 -1.24 1.95 9.69
CA GLU A 73 -0.59 0.75 10.17
C GLU A 73 -1.33 0.23 11.39
N THR A 74 -1.68 -1.05 11.38
CA THR A 74 -2.30 -1.73 12.51
C THR A 74 -1.24 -2.23 13.50
N PRO A 75 -1.61 -2.54 14.78
CA PRO A 75 -0.64 -2.97 15.80
C PRO A 75 0.18 -4.22 15.45
N ASP A 76 -0.29 -5.02 14.51
CA ASP A 76 0.42 -6.19 13.95
C ASP A 76 1.34 -5.82 12.76
N TYR A 77 1.65 -4.53 12.60
CA TYR A 77 2.46 -3.96 11.53
C TYR A 77 1.88 -4.20 10.11
N CYS A 78 0.60 -4.55 10.03
CA CYS A 78 -0.09 -4.63 8.75
C CYS A 78 -0.49 -3.25 8.24
N ARG A 79 -0.08 -2.93 7.01
CA ARG A 79 -0.43 -1.67 6.36
C ARG A 79 -1.76 -1.79 5.62
N GLN A 80 -2.59 -0.75 5.71
CA GLN A 80 -3.90 -0.67 5.07
C GLN A 80 -4.00 0.62 4.26
N ARG A 81 -4.58 0.55 3.07
CA ARG A 81 -4.94 1.75 2.31
C ARG A 81 -6.36 2.15 2.63
N VAL A 82 -6.55 3.40 3.01
CA VAL A 82 -7.85 3.95 3.41
C VAL A 82 -8.21 5.09 2.47
N ASN A 83 -9.42 5.03 1.93
CA ASN A 83 -10.07 6.15 1.26
C ASN A 83 -11.29 6.55 2.09
N VAL A 84 -11.33 7.80 2.56
CA VAL A 84 -12.47 8.38 3.28
C VAL A 84 -13.12 9.44 2.42
N PHE A 85 -14.43 9.36 2.29
CA PHE A 85 -15.22 10.25 1.43
C PHE A 85 -16.57 10.59 2.03
N ARG A 86 -17.27 11.56 1.44
CA ARG A 86 -18.62 11.92 1.84
C ARG A 86 -19.64 11.46 0.81
N GLN A 87 -20.75 10.90 1.31
CA GLN A 87 -21.91 10.55 0.50
C GLN A 87 -23.19 11.01 1.20
N MET A 88 -24.09 11.68 0.52
CA MET A 88 -25.39 12.11 1.07
C MET A 88 -25.26 12.79 2.45
N LYS A 89 -24.26 13.66 2.63
CA LYS A 89 -23.89 14.34 3.88
C LYS A 89 -23.41 13.44 5.02
N LYS A 90 -23.13 12.17 4.75
CA LYS A 90 -22.59 11.18 5.68
C LYS A 90 -21.14 10.86 5.32
N VAL A 91 -20.39 10.34 6.29
CA VAL A 91 -19.02 9.88 6.07
C VAL A 91 -19.02 8.39 5.76
N ALA A 92 -18.17 7.98 4.85
CA ALA A 92 -17.93 6.60 4.50
C ALA A 92 -16.43 6.36 4.30
N ALA A 93 -16.00 5.11 4.46
CA ALA A 93 -14.64 4.71 4.17
C ALA A 93 -14.59 3.36 3.46
N THR A 94 -13.61 3.23 2.59
CA THR A 94 -13.17 1.95 2.02
C THR A 94 -11.76 1.70 2.49
N ILE A 95 -11.53 0.56 3.15
CA ILE A 95 -10.23 0.15 3.67
C ILE A 95 -9.78 -1.08 2.91
N ARG A 96 -8.70 -0.97 2.15
CA ARG A 96 -8.07 -2.11 1.48
C ARG A 96 -7.04 -2.73 2.41
N LEU A 97 -7.23 -4.01 2.69
CA LEU A 97 -6.32 -4.79 3.51
C LEU A 97 -5.14 -5.25 2.64
N LEU A 98 -3.95 -4.77 2.96
CA LEU A 98 -2.74 -5.20 2.27
C LEU A 98 -2.19 -6.45 2.95
N ASN A 99 -1.67 -7.37 2.15
CA ASN A 99 -1.05 -8.58 2.68
C ASN A 99 0.43 -8.27 2.97
N ASN A 100 0.84 -8.36 4.23
CA ASN A 100 2.22 -8.07 4.63
C ASN A 100 3.20 -9.21 4.33
N THR A 101 2.71 -10.39 3.99
CA THR A 101 3.59 -11.50 3.65
C THR A 101 4.05 -11.36 2.20
N ILE A 102 5.31 -11.02 2.02
CA ILE A 102 5.93 -11.01 0.70
C ILE A 102 6.17 -12.47 0.28
N PRO A 103 5.52 -12.95 -0.79
CA PRO A 103 5.76 -14.32 -1.26
C PRO A 103 7.15 -14.42 -1.88
N THR A 104 7.83 -15.56 -1.68
CA THR A 104 9.11 -15.79 -2.34
C THR A 104 8.93 -16.02 -3.85
N LEU A 105 10.01 -15.81 -4.62
CA LEU A 105 10.00 -16.12 -6.05
C LEU A 105 9.63 -17.58 -6.34
N GLU A 106 9.98 -18.51 -5.45
CA GLU A 106 9.64 -19.93 -5.53
C GLU A 106 8.15 -20.17 -5.28
N GLN A 107 7.57 -19.54 -4.25
CA GLN A 107 6.13 -19.62 -3.95
C GLN A 107 5.29 -19.05 -5.10
N LEU A 108 5.79 -18.02 -5.78
CA LEU A 108 5.18 -17.47 -6.99
C LEU A 108 5.42 -18.33 -8.24
N GLN A 109 6.16 -19.44 -8.14
CA GLN A 109 6.55 -20.28 -9.25
C GLN A 109 7.26 -19.52 -10.37
N MET A 110 8.03 -18.50 -10.02
CA MET A 110 8.72 -17.64 -10.99
C MET A 110 9.92 -18.37 -11.61
N PRO A 111 10.21 -18.10 -12.89
CA PRO A 111 11.40 -18.65 -13.55
C PRO A 111 12.68 -18.22 -12.82
N LYS A 112 13.65 -19.13 -12.75
CA LYS A 112 14.98 -18.88 -12.12
C LYS A 112 15.72 -17.67 -12.70
N VAL A 113 15.39 -17.24 -13.90
CA VAL A 113 15.96 -16.05 -14.53
C VAL A 113 15.75 -14.80 -13.68
N LEU A 114 14.65 -14.70 -12.87
CA LEU A 114 14.42 -13.55 -12.01
C LEU A 114 15.41 -13.50 -10.84
N GLN A 115 15.81 -14.65 -10.29
CA GLN A 115 16.89 -14.72 -9.31
C GLN A 115 18.21 -14.26 -9.93
N ASN A 116 18.55 -14.80 -11.12
CA ASN A 116 19.75 -14.40 -11.84
C ASN A 116 19.78 -12.91 -12.18
N LEU A 117 18.64 -12.30 -12.47
CA LEU A 117 18.52 -10.85 -12.68
C LEU A 117 18.70 -10.07 -11.39
N ALA A 118 18.13 -10.55 -10.28
CA ALA A 118 18.29 -9.94 -8.94
C ALA A 118 19.74 -10.01 -8.44
N ASP A 119 20.51 -11.00 -8.88
CA ASP A 119 21.94 -11.16 -8.55
C ASP A 119 22.88 -10.27 -9.37
N GLN A 120 22.37 -9.60 -10.43
CA GLN A 120 23.22 -8.74 -11.25
C GLN A 120 23.68 -7.50 -10.46
N PRO A 121 24.96 -7.12 -10.54
CA PRO A 121 25.49 -5.97 -9.81
C PRO A 121 25.04 -4.61 -10.38
N ARG A 122 24.50 -4.60 -11.59
CA ARG A 122 24.06 -3.38 -12.29
C ARG A 122 23.18 -3.71 -13.47
N GLY A 123 22.30 -2.79 -13.82
CA GLY A 123 21.39 -2.90 -14.97
C GLY A 123 20.06 -2.24 -14.71
N LEU A 124 19.16 -2.36 -15.65
CA LEU A 124 17.79 -1.90 -15.56
C LEU A 124 16.84 -3.08 -15.80
N ILE A 125 15.93 -3.30 -14.87
CA ILE A 125 14.88 -4.31 -14.99
C ILE A 125 13.54 -3.60 -15.13
N LEU A 126 12.81 -3.88 -16.19
CA LEU A 126 11.46 -3.34 -16.42
C LEU A 126 10.43 -4.45 -16.28
N VAL A 127 9.49 -4.27 -15.34
CA VAL A 127 8.36 -5.18 -15.15
C VAL A 127 7.09 -4.49 -15.65
N THR A 128 6.53 -5.02 -16.75
CA THR A 128 5.38 -4.42 -17.43
C THR A 128 4.20 -5.38 -17.48
N GLY A 129 3.00 -4.85 -17.58
CA GLY A 129 1.76 -5.62 -17.66
C GLY A 129 0.54 -4.82 -17.19
N PRO A 130 -0.69 -5.32 -17.42
CA PRO A 130 -1.91 -4.66 -16.97
C PRO A 130 -2.01 -4.62 -15.44
N THR A 131 -2.93 -3.82 -14.93
CA THR A 131 -3.25 -3.79 -13.49
C THR A 131 -3.70 -5.18 -13.03
N GLY A 132 -3.24 -5.62 -11.86
CA GLY A 132 -3.55 -6.94 -11.30
C GLY A 132 -2.75 -8.10 -11.90
N SER A 133 -1.77 -7.86 -12.79
CA SER A 133 -0.92 -8.92 -13.38
C SER A 133 0.20 -9.42 -12.46
N GLY A 134 0.31 -8.90 -11.23
CA GLY A 134 1.34 -9.30 -10.27
C GLY A 134 2.66 -8.54 -10.36
N LYS A 135 2.71 -7.38 -11.05
CA LYS A 135 3.94 -6.56 -11.16
C LYS A 135 4.56 -6.22 -9.81
N SER A 136 3.79 -5.58 -8.93
CA SER A 136 4.25 -5.18 -7.59
C SER A 136 4.67 -6.39 -6.77
N THR A 137 3.88 -7.47 -6.80
CA THR A 137 4.20 -8.71 -6.09
C THR A 137 5.52 -9.34 -6.58
N THR A 138 5.75 -9.34 -7.90
CA THR A 138 7.00 -9.85 -8.48
C THR A 138 8.20 -9.00 -8.08
N LEU A 139 8.06 -7.66 -8.18
CA LEU A 139 9.11 -6.73 -7.77
C LEU A 139 9.42 -6.86 -6.27
N SER A 140 8.37 -6.94 -5.43
CA SER A 140 8.55 -7.11 -3.99
C SER A 140 9.26 -8.43 -3.66
N ALA A 141 8.92 -9.52 -4.34
CA ALA A 141 9.61 -10.80 -4.16
C ALA A 141 11.09 -10.74 -4.60
N MET A 142 11.43 -9.97 -5.64
CA MET A 142 12.81 -9.76 -6.07
C MET A 142 13.59 -8.91 -5.06
N ILE A 143 12.99 -7.83 -4.55
CA ILE A 143 13.62 -6.98 -3.52
C ILE A 143 13.83 -7.77 -2.22
N ASP A 144 12.83 -8.55 -1.79
CA ASP A 144 12.96 -9.40 -0.60
C ASP A 144 14.04 -10.47 -0.77
N TYR A 145 14.17 -11.05 -1.98
CA TYR A 145 15.27 -11.95 -2.32
C TYR A 145 16.64 -11.26 -2.17
N ILE A 146 16.80 -10.05 -2.71
CA ILE A 146 18.03 -9.25 -2.58
C ILE A 146 18.30 -8.98 -1.10
N ASN A 147 17.30 -8.49 -0.36
CA ASN A 147 17.39 -8.17 1.05
C ASN A 147 17.87 -9.35 1.92
N LYS A 148 17.44 -10.58 1.58
CA LYS A 148 17.78 -11.79 2.33
C LYS A 148 19.11 -12.39 1.94
N ASN A 149 19.67 -12.08 0.77
CA ASN A 149 20.84 -12.74 0.21
C ASN A 149 22.03 -11.83 -0.06
N ARG A 150 21.84 -10.49 -0.01
CA ARG A 150 22.89 -9.50 -0.33
C ARG A 150 22.95 -8.43 0.76
N SER A 151 24.14 -7.87 0.99
CA SER A 151 24.36 -6.75 1.92
C SER A 151 24.43 -5.45 1.13
N GLU A 152 23.26 -4.91 0.80
CA GLU A 152 23.08 -3.78 -0.10
C GLU A 152 22.29 -2.64 0.57
N HIS A 153 22.40 -1.42 0.05
CA HIS A 153 21.47 -0.34 0.36
C HIS A 153 20.38 -0.27 -0.69
N ILE A 154 19.16 -0.60 -0.29
CA ILE A 154 17.99 -0.65 -1.15
C ILE A 154 17.10 0.57 -0.85
N ILE A 155 16.75 1.34 -1.88
CA ILE A 155 15.78 2.43 -1.76
C ILE A 155 14.56 2.08 -2.59
N THR A 156 13.36 2.11 -2.00
CA THR A 156 12.12 2.02 -2.75
C THR A 156 11.41 3.37 -2.80
N ILE A 157 10.76 3.66 -3.93
CA ILE A 157 9.97 4.88 -4.16
C ILE A 157 8.62 4.41 -4.70
N GLU A 158 7.55 4.55 -3.92
CA GLU A 158 6.27 3.89 -4.17
C GLU A 158 5.08 4.86 -3.98
N ASP A 159 3.93 4.55 -4.61
CA ASP A 159 2.71 5.35 -4.52
C ASP A 159 1.45 4.45 -4.52
N PRO A 160 1.00 4.02 -3.33
CA PRO A 160 1.69 3.98 -2.04
C PRO A 160 2.61 2.77 -1.87
N VAL A 161 3.31 2.67 -0.71
CA VAL A 161 4.02 1.45 -0.30
C VAL A 161 3.03 0.31 -0.11
N GLU A 162 3.18 -0.79 -0.88
CA GLU A 162 2.29 -1.95 -0.82
C GLU A 162 2.78 -3.04 0.15
N TYR A 163 4.11 -3.20 0.29
CA TYR A 163 4.73 -4.21 1.16
C TYR A 163 5.78 -3.57 2.05
N VAL A 164 5.77 -3.91 3.31
CA VAL A 164 6.83 -3.50 4.25
C VAL A 164 7.85 -4.63 4.35
N TYR A 165 9.13 -4.31 4.13
CA TYR A 165 10.19 -5.32 4.21
C TYR A 165 10.70 -5.44 5.64
N GLU A 166 10.83 -6.68 6.09
CA GLU A 166 11.52 -6.98 7.34
C GLU A 166 13.04 -6.78 7.18
N SER A 167 13.72 -6.50 8.30
CA SER A 167 15.18 -6.40 8.31
C SER A 167 15.82 -7.71 7.85
N GLY A 168 16.71 -7.63 6.88
CA GLY A 168 17.47 -8.75 6.33
C GLY A 168 18.97 -8.47 6.38
N MET A 169 19.70 -8.87 5.34
CA MET A 169 21.11 -8.55 5.18
C MET A 169 21.34 -7.13 4.65
N SER A 170 20.35 -6.58 3.94
CA SER A 170 20.38 -5.23 3.35
C SER A 170 19.79 -4.18 4.28
N VAL A 171 20.16 -2.91 4.05
CA VAL A 171 19.47 -1.75 4.59
C VAL A 171 18.41 -1.32 3.59
N ILE A 172 17.15 -1.22 4.00
CA ILE A 172 16.05 -0.81 3.11
C ILE A 172 15.44 0.49 3.61
N HIS A 173 15.39 1.49 2.72
CA HIS A 173 14.63 2.72 2.93
C HIS A 173 13.45 2.77 1.94
N GLN A 174 12.23 2.72 2.47
CA GLN A 174 11.01 2.79 1.69
C GLN A 174 10.44 4.21 1.77
N ARG A 175 10.16 4.83 0.61
CA ARG A 175 9.69 6.21 0.52
C ARG A 175 8.37 6.27 -0.23
N GLU A 176 7.36 6.82 0.41
CA GLU A 176 6.02 6.98 -0.16
C GLU A 176 5.83 8.38 -0.75
N ILE A 177 5.26 8.43 -1.96
CA ILE A 177 4.88 9.71 -2.59
C ILE A 177 3.74 10.35 -1.79
N GLY A 178 3.85 11.66 -1.57
CA GLY A 178 2.86 12.42 -0.81
C GLY A 178 3.05 12.37 0.72
N VAL A 179 3.84 11.41 1.23
CA VAL A 179 4.17 11.28 2.65
C VAL A 179 5.63 11.63 2.90
N ASP A 180 6.56 10.85 2.34
CA ASP A 180 8.01 11.00 2.56
C ASP A 180 8.68 11.85 1.47
N THR A 181 8.06 11.96 0.32
CA THR A 181 8.57 12.67 -0.84
C THR A 181 7.47 13.24 -1.71
N LYS A 182 7.76 14.33 -2.42
CA LYS A 182 6.76 15.06 -3.21
C LYS A 182 6.46 14.41 -4.57
N SER A 183 7.40 13.67 -5.14
CA SER A 183 7.23 13.06 -6.47
C SER A 183 8.30 12.01 -6.74
N PHE A 184 8.03 11.08 -7.66
CA PHE A 184 9.01 10.10 -8.15
C PHE A 184 10.30 10.76 -8.63
N ALA A 185 10.19 11.82 -9.43
CA ALA A 185 11.36 12.52 -9.98
C ALA A 185 12.21 13.22 -8.91
N ALA A 186 11.58 13.80 -7.89
CA ALA A 186 12.29 14.42 -6.77
C ALA A 186 13.00 13.36 -5.92
N SER A 187 12.30 12.27 -5.60
CA SER A 187 12.82 11.17 -4.82
C SER A 187 13.98 10.47 -5.51
N LEU A 188 13.85 10.17 -6.80
CA LEU A 188 14.89 9.52 -7.58
C LEU A 188 16.16 10.37 -7.65
N ARG A 189 16.04 11.69 -7.86
CA ARG A 189 17.20 12.61 -7.82
C ARG A 189 17.89 12.66 -6.46
N SER A 190 17.14 12.51 -5.37
CA SER A 190 17.69 12.43 -4.02
C SER A 190 18.38 11.10 -3.81
N ALA A 191 17.71 10.00 -4.12
CA ALA A 191 18.20 8.64 -3.96
C ALA A 191 19.60 8.43 -4.58
N LEU A 192 19.88 9.02 -5.74
CA LEU A 192 21.21 8.94 -6.39
C LEU A 192 22.35 9.55 -5.56
N ARG A 193 22.05 10.25 -4.47
CA ARG A 193 23.05 10.83 -3.54
C ARG A 193 23.05 10.14 -2.17
N GLU A 194 22.23 9.11 -2.01
CA GLU A 194 22.04 8.38 -0.78
C GLU A 194 22.81 7.05 -0.77
N ASP A 195 23.80 6.89 -1.65
CA ASP A 195 24.65 5.69 -1.82
C ASP A 195 23.83 4.41 -2.04
N PRO A 196 22.91 4.38 -3.01
CA PRO A 196 22.07 3.22 -3.27
C PRO A 196 22.80 2.19 -4.13
N ASP A 197 22.66 0.92 -3.77
CA ASP A 197 23.04 -0.21 -4.63
C ASP A 197 21.84 -0.65 -5.50
N VAL A 198 20.63 -0.57 -4.94
CA VAL A 198 19.39 -0.94 -5.61
C VAL A 198 18.33 0.14 -5.42
N ILE A 199 17.70 0.55 -6.52
CA ILE A 199 16.55 1.46 -6.47
C ILE A 199 15.34 0.76 -7.10
N LEU A 200 14.26 0.62 -6.33
CA LEU A 200 12.94 0.25 -6.84
C LEU A 200 12.12 1.52 -7.09
N VAL A 201 11.64 1.69 -8.31
CA VAL A 201 10.59 2.67 -8.62
C VAL A 201 9.29 1.90 -8.82
N GLY A 202 8.34 2.14 -7.93
CA GLY A 202 7.02 1.47 -7.94
C GLY A 202 6.22 1.76 -9.21
N ALA A 203 5.01 1.23 -9.27
CA ALA A 203 4.15 1.40 -10.44
C ALA A 203 3.84 2.89 -10.69
N VAL A 204 4.39 3.42 -11.78
CA VAL A 204 4.07 4.77 -12.25
C VAL A 204 2.80 4.68 -13.09
N SER A 205 1.70 5.29 -12.63
CA SER A 205 0.48 5.35 -13.43
C SER A 205 0.67 6.30 -14.61
N TYR A 206 0.00 5.99 -15.73
CA TYR A 206 0.10 6.79 -16.97
C TYR A 206 -0.27 8.28 -16.77
N THR A 207 -1.04 8.61 -15.75
CA THR A 207 -1.39 9.99 -15.38
C THR A 207 -0.19 10.81 -14.90
N HIS A 208 0.78 10.20 -14.26
CA HIS A 208 2.01 10.88 -13.81
C HIS A 208 3.03 11.11 -14.94
N LEU A 209 2.99 10.28 -16.00
CA LEU A 209 3.88 10.43 -17.16
C LEU A 209 3.44 11.57 -18.08
N ARG A 210 2.14 11.91 -18.16
CA ARG A 210 1.63 13.00 -18.99
C ARG A 210 1.98 14.41 -18.49
N ALA A 211 2.35 14.58 -17.25
CA ALA A 211 2.65 15.90 -16.68
C ALA A 211 3.98 16.51 -17.17
N HIS A 212 4.77 15.80 -17.97
CA HIS A 212 6.09 16.23 -18.45
C HIS A 212 6.22 16.34 -19.97
N GLU A 213 5.16 16.14 -20.74
CA GLU A 213 5.19 16.22 -22.22
C GLU A 213 4.73 17.56 -22.80
N THR A 214 4.62 18.61 -22.00
CA THR A 214 4.33 19.97 -22.49
C THR A 214 5.36 20.98 -22.06
#